data_bf8f8bcd3073c689f1d2a446b7b31554
#
_entry.id   bf8f8bcd3073c689f1d2a446b7b31554
#
_cell.length_a   1.000
_cell.length_b   1.000
_cell.length_c   1.000
_cell.angle_alpha   90.00
_cell.angle_beta   90.00
_cell.angle_gamma   90.00
#
_symmetry.space_group_name_H-M   'P 1'
#
loop_
_entity.id
_entity.type
_entity.pdbx_description
1 polymer ?
#
loop_
_entity_poly.entity_id
_entity_poly.type
_entity_poly.pdbx_seq_one_letter_code
_entity_poly.pdbx_strand_id
1 'polypeptide(L)'
;VGELRLDEETKGLLRKILRAQAYRQIMAANIRGHGLKFLLEPDGRKGIVDDVQHILGQVRGVQELYTTIDGGDIRREAAVKMERIPYPETRFELAAFLATSDLAERVAMEGYADSKCAELAQIAQADLAYERTATLRSQRLFREFAADPSQTPLVRQVLSRWLAICLLSLGRPGTAGDRRAMELGLRSRTCADSIRLYLERLEPLIEVSGLEMAELTDDGIELPA
;
A
#
# COMPACT_ATOMS: atom_id res chain seq x y z
N VAL A 1 -25.22 -14.57 6.05
CA VAL A 1 -23.76 -14.59 6.19
C VAL A 1 -23.45 -15.86 6.95
N GLY A 2 -22.89 -16.87 6.24
CA GLY A 2 -22.50 -18.13 6.87
C GLY A 2 -21.34 -17.91 7.84
N GLU A 3 -21.36 -18.59 8.99
CA GLU A 3 -20.21 -18.58 9.90
C GLU A 3 -18.96 -19.08 9.17
N LEU A 4 -17.94 -18.22 9.06
CA LEU A 4 -16.62 -18.63 8.59
C LEU A 4 -16.03 -19.62 9.62
N ARG A 5 -16.09 -20.92 9.30
CA ARG A 5 -15.49 -21.95 10.15
C ARG A 5 -13.98 -22.01 9.92
N LEU A 6 -13.27 -21.02 10.43
CA LEU A 6 -11.81 -20.99 10.46
C LEU A 6 -11.31 -21.48 11.81
N ASP A 7 -10.20 -22.24 11.81
CA ASP A 7 -9.50 -22.55 13.05
C ASP A 7 -8.83 -21.30 13.66
N GLU A 8 -8.45 -21.37 14.92
CA GLU A 8 -7.90 -20.21 15.64
C GLU A 8 -6.55 -19.74 15.09
N GLU A 9 -5.76 -20.63 14.50
CA GLU A 9 -4.51 -20.28 13.85
C GLU A 9 -4.78 -19.41 12.62
N THR A 10 -5.67 -19.86 11.75
CA THR A 10 -6.09 -19.14 10.54
C THR A 10 -6.71 -17.78 10.86
N LYS A 11 -7.61 -17.72 11.87
CA LYS A 11 -8.16 -16.46 12.37
C LYS A 11 -7.06 -15.51 12.87
N GLY A 12 -6.08 -16.05 13.61
CA GLY A 12 -4.96 -15.25 14.13
C GLY A 12 -4.10 -14.63 13.02
N LEU A 13 -3.82 -15.37 11.95
CA LEU A 13 -3.10 -14.88 10.78
C LEU A 13 -3.93 -13.87 9.97
N LEU A 14 -5.20 -14.19 9.75
CA LEU A 14 -6.12 -13.30 9.04
C LEU A 14 -6.28 -11.96 9.77
N ARG A 15 -6.40 -11.96 11.10
CA ARG A 15 -6.39 -10.73 11.91
C ARG A 15 -5.14 -9.88 11.68
N LYS A 16 -3.95 -10.50 11.56
CA LYS A 16 -2.70 -9.78 11.28
C LYS A 16 -2.70 -9.17 9.87
N ILE A 17 -3.18 -9.93 8.87
CA ILE A 17 -3.31 -9.45 7.48
C ILE A 17 -4.26 -8.26 7.41
N LEU A 18 -5.46 -8.38 7.99
CA LEU A 18 -6.47 -7.32 7.95
C LEU A 18 -6.01 -6.04 8.69
N ARG A 19 -5.29 -6.18 9.81
CA ARG A 19 -4.69 -5.02 10.51
C ARG A 19 -3.64 -4.30 9.66
N ALA A 20 -2.79 -5.05 8.98
CA ALA A 20 -1.82 -4.45 8.05
C ALA A 20 -2.51 -3.75 6.89
N GLN A 21 -3.58 -4.36 6.35
CA GLN A 21 -4.40 -3.79 5.29
C GLN A 21 -5.07 -2.47 5.74
N ALA A 22 -5.78 -2.50 6.86
CA ALA A 22 -6.43 -1.31 7.41
C ALA A 22 -5.42 -0.18 7.68
N TYR A 23 -4.23 -0.53 8.19
CA TYR A 23 -3.17 0.45 8.42
C TYR A 23 -2.75 1.15 7.12
N ARG A 24 -2.47 0.39 6.05
CA ARG A 24 -2.12 0.97 4.74
C ARG A 24 -3.20 1.88 4.21
N GLN A 25 -4.45 1.41 4.24
CA GLN A 25 -5.60 2.15 3.71
C GLN A 25 -5.88 3.44 4.50
N ILE A 26 -5.88 3.39 5.83
CA ILE A 26 -6.09 4.58 6.67
C ILE A 26 -4.94 5.58 6.47
N MET A 27 -3.70 5.10 6.41
CA MET A 27 -2.54 5.94 6.09
C MET A 27 -2.73 6.63 4.74
N ALA A 28 -3.07 5.87 3.72
CA ALA A 28 -3.27 6.39 2.37
C ALA A 28 -4.40 7.43 2.31
N ALA A 29 -5.52 7.20 3.00
CA ALA A 29 -6.62 8.14 3.09
C ALA A 29 -6.21 9.45 3.79
N ASN A 30 -5.49 9.35 4.92
CA ASN A 30 -5.03 10.51 5.69
C ASN A 30 -4.07 11.37 4.87
N ILE A 31 -3.08 10.75 4.21
CA ILE A 31 -2.09 11.47 3.40
C ILE A 31 -2.76 12.13 2.19
N ARG A 32 -3.69 11.44 1.52
CA ARG A 32 -4.46 12.02 0.41
C ARG A 32 -5.30 13.20 0.86
N GLY A 33 -6.01 13.07 1.98
CA GLY A 33 -6.80 14.16 2.54
C GLY A 33 -5.95 15.38 2.88
N HIS A 34 -4.78 15.17 3.50
CA HIS A 34 -3.81 16.24 3.76
C HIS A 34 -3.28 16.88 2.47
N GLY A 35 -3.08 16.06 1.42
CA GLY A 35 -2.55 16.47 0.13
C GLY A 35 -3.46 17.38 -0.69
N LEU A 36 -4.77 17.45 -0.37
CA LEU A 36 -5.72 18.31 -1.09
C LEU A 36 -5.30 19.79 -1.15
N LYS A 37 -4.59 20.27 -0.14
CA LYS A 37 -4.09 21.66 -0.09
C LYS A 37 -3.05 21.98 -1.17
N PHE A 38 -2.37 20.96 -1.72
CA PHE A 38 -1.35 21.13 -2.76
C PHE A 38 -1.90 21.11 -4.18
N LEU A 39 -3.15 20.71 -4.35
CA LEU A 39 -3.79 20.63 -5.65
C LEU A 39 -4.67 21.85 -5.87
N LEU A 40 -4.37 22.60 -6.90
CA LEU A 40 -5.14 23.82 -7.23
C LEU A 40 -6.26 23.49 -8.24
N GLU A 41 -6.05 22.52 -9.11
CA GLU A 41 -6.96 22.14 -10.17
C GLU A 41 -8.16 21.37 -9.62
N PRO A 42 -9.40 21.75 -9.98
CA PRO A 42 -10.63 21.09 -9.51
C PRO A 42 -10.66 19.57 -9.79
N ASP A 43 -10.22 19.16 -10.98
CA ASP A 43 -10.20 17.75 -11.38
C ASP A 43 -9.20 16.93 -10.56
N GLY A 44 -8.01 17.50 -10.25
CA GLY A 44 -7.04 16.87 -9.37
C GLY A 44 -7.60 16.68 -7.96
N ARG A 45 -8.26 17.70 -7.41
CA ARG A 45 -8.93 17.61 -6.09
C ARG A 45 -10.02 16.55 -6.09
N LYS A 46 -10.88 16.56 -7.13
CA LYS A 46 -11.96 15.57 -7.26
C LYS A 46 -11.40 14.16 -7.27
N GLY A 47 -10.34 13.91 -8.06
CA GLY A 47 -9.70 12.60 -8.10
C GLY A 47 -9.23 12.11 -6.73
N ILE A 48 -8.60 12.98 -5.93
CA ILE A 48 -8.17 12.63 -4.57
C ILE A 48 -9.36 12.37 -3.64
N VAL A 49 -10.45 13.13 -3.76
CA VAL A 49 -11.67 12.91 -2.95
C VAL A 49 -12.29 11.56 -3.31
N ASP A 50 -12.38 11.24 -4.59
CA ASP A 50 -12.90 9.95 -5.06
C ASP A 50 -12.02 8.78 -4.53
N ASP A 51 -10.68 8.94 -4.53
CA ASP A 51 -9.75 7.96 -3.95
C ASP A 51 -9.98 7.77 -2.44
N VAL A 52 -10.12 8.86 -1.69
CA VAL A 52 -10.37 8.79 -0.25
C VAL A 52 -11.70 8.09 0.04
N GLN A 53 -12.76 8.39 -0.72
CA GLN A 53 -14.05 7.72 -0.57
C GLN A 53 -13.97 6.22 -0.86
N HIS A 54 -13.25 5.83 -1.92
CA HIS A 54 -13.02 4.44 -2.24
C HIS A 54 -12.27 3.72 -1.10
N ILE A 55 -11.14 4.26 -0.65
CA ILE A 55 -10.33 3.69 0.42
C ILE A 55 -11.14 3.53 1.72
N LEU A 56 -11.93 4.52 2.10
CA LEU A 56 -12.78 4.42 3.29
C LEU A 56 -13.87 3.34 3.14
N GLY A 57 -14.36 3.11 1.92
CA GLY A 57 -15.22 1.97 1.59
C GLY A 57 -14.53 0.64 1.83
N GLN A 58 -13.28 0.50 1.39
CA GLN A 58 -12.45 -0.70 1.59
C GLN A 58 -12.18 -0.94 3.09
N VAL A 59 -11.83 0.10 3.86
CA VAL A 59 -11.65 -0.01 5.32
C VAL A 59 -12.90 -0.56 6.00
N ARG A 60 -14.10 -0.20 5.51
CA ARG A 60 -15.35 -0.75 6.02
C ARG A 60 -15.46 -2.25 5.76
N GLY A 61 -15.19 -2.71 4.53
CA GLY A 61 -15.17 -4.14 4.18
C GLY A 61 -14.16 -4.94 5.03
N VAL A 62 -12.96 -4.38 5.22
CA VAL A 62 -11.93 -4.96 6.08
C VAL A 62 -12.42 -5.04 7.54
N GLN A 63 -13.10 -4.01 8.07
CA GLN A 63 -13.68 -4.01 9.41
C GLN A 63 -14.77 -5.06 9.55
N GLU A 64 -15.64 -5.21 8.56
CA GLU A 64 -16.70 -6.21 8.57
C GLU A 64 -16.12 -7.61 8.66
N LEU A 65 -15.15 -7.96 7.80
CA LEU A 65 -14.47 -9.25 7.89
C LEU A 65 -13.72 -9.42 9.22
N TYR A 66 -13.05 -8.37 9.71
CA TYR A 66 -12.36 -8.41 10.99
C TYR A 66 -13.29 -8.74 12.16
N THR A 67 -14.51 -8.19 12.14
CA THR A 67 -15.52 -8.47 13.16
C THR A 67 -16.01 -9.92 13.11
N THR A 68 -16.17 -10.51 11.91
CA THR A 68 -16.62 -11.91 11.78
C THR A 68 -15.61 -12.94 12.31
N ILE A 69 -14.37 -12.55 12.52
CA ILE A 69 -13.30 -13.39 13.08
C ILE A 69 -12.89 -12.98 14.49
N ASP A 70 -13.85 -12.49 15.26
CA ASP A 70 -13.68 -12.06 16.65
C ASP A 70 -12.66 -10.92 16.84
N GLY A 71 -12.49 -10.08 15.81
CA GLY A 71 -11.70 -8.85 15.88
C GLY A 71 -12.49 -7.71 16.53
N GLY A 72 -11.75 -6.77 17.12
CA GLY A 72 -12.33 -5.56 17.72
C GLY A 72 -12.55 -4.42 16.68
N ASP A 73 -12.32 -3.19 17.08
CA ASP A 73 -12.34 -2.03 16.18
C ASP A 73 -10.96 -1.87 15.51
N ILE A 74 -10.84 -2.34 14.28
CA ILE A 74 -9.59 -2.31 13.51
C ILE A 74 -9.07 -0.88 13.28
N ARG A 75 -9.95 0.10 13.23
CA ARG A 75 -9.58 1.51 13.04
C ARG A 75 -8.84 2.05 14.26
N ARG A 76 -9.26 1.67 15.47
CA ARG A 76 -8.57 2.02 16.70
C ARG A 76 -7.20 1.35 16.79
N GLU A 77 -7.12 0.09 16.38
CA GLU A 77 -5.86 -0.65 16.37
C GLU A 77 -4.86 -0.07 15.34
N ALA A 78 -5.34 0.37 14.19
CA ALA A 78 -4.52 1.03 13.18
C ALA A 78 -4.09 2.45 13.60
N ALA A 79 -4.98 3.22 14.25
CA ALA A 79 -4.74 4.62 14.62
C ALA A 79 -3.50 4.80 15.52
N VAL A 80 -3.23 3.86 16.43
CA VAL A 80 -2.06 3.90 17.34
C VAL A 80 -0.73 4.00 16.59
N LYS A 81 -0.67 3.54 15.34
CA LYS A 81 0.55 3.56 14.52
C LYS A 81 0.66 4.79 13.63
N MET A 82 -0.41 5.58 13.50
CA MET A 82 -0.48 6.71 12.54
C MET A 82 0.31 7.95 12.98
N GLU A 83 0.61 8.10 14.26
CA GLU A 83 1.27 9.30 14.82
C GLU A 83 2.70 9.52 14.29
N ARG A 84 3.32 8.49 13.71
CA ARG A 84 4.71 8.52 13.22
C ARG A 84 4.85 8.62 11.71
N ILE A 85 3.75 8.73 10.99
CA ILE A 85 3.79 8.80 9.53
C ILE A 85 4.06 10.24 9.11
N PRO A 86 5.08 10.49 8.26
CA PRO A 86 5.30 11.80 7.71
C PRO A 86 4.17 12.15 6.75
N TYR A 87 3.79 13.42 6.74
CA TYR A 87 2.89 13.97 5.73
C TYR A 87 3.71 14.66 4.63
N PRO A 88 3.25 14.61 3.37
CA PRO A 88 3.89 15.38 2.31
C PRO A 88 3.77 16.88 2.59
N GLU A 89 4.83 17.62 2.31
CA GLU A 89 4.90 19.07 2.49
C GLU A 89 4.73 19.82 1.16
N THR A 90 4.87 19.11 0.03
CA THR A 90 4.78 19.68 -1.31
C THR A 90 3.90 18.80 -2.22
N ARG A 91 3.50 19.41 -3.37
CA ARG A 91 2.78 18.67 -4.43
C ARG A 91 3.64 17.51 -4.98
N PHE A 92 4.94 17.71 -5.09
CA PHE A 92 5.85 16.67 -5.57
C PHE A 92 5.95 15.50 -4.59
N GLU A 93 6.08 15.76 -3.28
CA GLU A 93 6.08 14.71 -2.27
C GLU A 93 4.77 13.92 -2.25
N LEU A 94 3.63 14.62 -2.44
CA LEU A 94 2.35 13.94 -2.62
C LEU A 94 2.36 13.03 -3.85
N ALA A 95 2.85 13.51 -5.00
CA ALA A 95 2.92 12.72 -6.22
C ALA A 95 3.81 11.47 -6.04
N ALA A 96 4.95 11.60 -5.38
CA ALA A 96 5.84 10.49 -5.07
C ALA A 96 5.19 9.47 -4.12
N PHE A 97 4.52 9.95 -3.07
CA PHE A 97 3.75 9.08 -2.19
C PHE A 97 2.68 8.30 -2.95
N LEU A 98 1.86 8.99 -3.75
CA LEU A 98 0.79 8.34 -4.51
C LEU A 98 1.34 7.27 -5.45
N ALA A 99 2.40 7.59 -6.21
CA ALA A 99 2.98 6.66 -7.17
C ALA A 99 3.57 5.40 -6.51
N THR A 100 4.22 5.54 -5.37
CA THR A 100 4.81 4.42 -4.62
C THR A 100 3.78 3.63 -3.82
N SER A 101 2.85 4.31 -3.13
CA SER A 101 1.85 3.66 -2.28
C SER A 101 0.78 2.91 -3.06
N ASP A 102 0.29 3.47 -4.19
CA ASP A 102 -0.72 2.80 -5.02
C ASP A 102 -0.15 1.53 -5.66
N LEU A 103 1.12 1.58 -6.05
CA LEU A 103 1.80 0.39 -6.55
C LEU A 103 1.97 -0.67 -5.45
N ALA A 104 2.34 -0.27 -4.23
CA ALA A 104 2.49 -1.20 -3.11
C ALA A 104 1.14 -1.83 -2.72
N GLU A 105 0.06 -1.04 -2.68
CA GLU A 105 -1.28 -1.54 -2.42
C GLU A 105 -1.73 -2.53 -3.48
N ARG A 106 -1.54 -2.19 -4.76
CA ARG A 106 -1.86 -3.08 -5.86
C ARG A 106 -1.11 -4.42 -5.75
N VAL A 107 0.19 -4.39 -5.47
CA VAL A 107 1.00 -5.62 -5.30
C VAL A 107 0.50 -6.44 -4.11
N ALA A 108 0.14 -5.79 -2.99
CA ALA A 108 -0.42 -6.48 -1.84
C ALA A 108 -1.76 -7.15 -2.17
N MET A 109 -2.67 -6.43 -2.83
CA MET A 109 -3.99 -6.96 -3.21
C MET A 109 -3.92 -8.10 -4.21
N GLU A 110 -3.02 -8.04 -5.19
CA GLU A 110 -2.75 -9.17 -6.08
C GLU A 110 -2.33 -10.43 -5.32
N GLY A 111 -1.63 -10.28 -4.19
CA GLY A 111 -1.27 -11.41 -3.31
C GLY A 111 -2.46 -12.04 -2.59
N TYR A 112 -3.57 -11.34 -2.43
CA TYR A 112 -4.78 -11.81 -1.74
C TYR A 112 -5.93 -12.17 -2.69
N ALA A 113 -5.85 -11.82 -3.97
CA ALA A 113 -6.96 -11.98 -4.92
C ALA A 113 -7.43 -13.43 -5.11
N ASP A 114 -6.51 -14.39 -4.90
CA ASP A 114 -6.78 -15.83 -4.99
C ASP A 114 -6.79 -16.51 -3.60
N SER A 115 -7.06 -15.73 -2.55
CA SER A 115 -7.13 -16.26 -1.19
C SER A 115 -8.20 -17.35 -1.06
N LYS A 116 -7.90 -18.41 -0.30
CA LYS A 116 -8.90 -19.41 0.11
C LYS A 116 -9.96 -18.84 1.08
N CYS A 117 -9.67 -17.72 1.75
CA CYS A 117 -10.69 -16.94 2.44
C CYS A 117 -11.44 -16.10 1.39
N ALA A 118 -12.65 -16.53 1.04
CA ALA A 118 -13.43 -15.92 -0.04
C ALA A 118 -13.70 -14.43 0.19
N GLU A 119 -13.94 -14.02 1.42
CA GLU A 119 -14.19 -12.64 1.80
C GLU A 119 -12.93 -11.77 1.62
N LEU A 120 -11.74 -12.28 1.97
CA LEU A 120 -10.48 -11.60 1.71
C LEU A 120 -10.22 -11.47 0.20
N ALA A 121 -10.48 -12.54 -0.57
CA ALA A 121 -10.35 -12.50 -2.01
C ALA A 121 -11.30 -11.48 -2.66
N GLN A 122 -12.55 -11.40 -2.21
CA GLN A 122 -13.53 -10.41 -2.70
C GLN A 122 -13.08 -8.97 -2.42
N ILE A 123 -12.59 -8.69 -1.21
CA ILE A 123 -12.03 -7.38 -0.86
C ILE A 123 -10.87 -7.03 -1.80
N ALA A 124 -9.93 -7.95 -1.99
CA ALA A 124 -8.77 -7.73 -2.84
C ALA A 124 -9.14 -7.52 -4.31
N GLN A 125 -10.05 -8.30 -4.87
CA GLN A 125 -10.51 -8.18 -6.25
C GLN A 125 -11.25 -6.85 -6.49
N ALA A 126 -12.09 -6.43 -5.55
CA ALA A 126 -12.80 -5.16 -5.64
C ALA A 126 -11.83 -3.96 -5.62
N ASP A 127 -10.79 -4.04 -4.79
CA ASP A 127 -9.76 -3.02 -4.72
C ASP A 127 -8.91 -2.97 -6.00
N LEU A 128 -8.48 -4.11 -6.51
CA LEU A 128 -7.69 -4.21 -7.75
C LEU A 128 -8.40 -3.60 -8.97
N ALA A 129 -9.71 -3.68 -9.04
CA ALA A 129 -10.48 -3.07 -10.12
C ALA A 129 -10.32 -1.54 -10.13
N TYR A 130 -10.22 -0.92 -8.96
CA TYR A 130 -9.99 0.51 -8.79
C TYR A 130 -8.51 0.89 -8.93
N GLU A 131 -7.62 0.17 -8.25
CA GLU A 131 -6.18 0.45 -8.14
C GLU A 131 -5.47 0.47 -9.51
N ARG A 132 -5.98 -0.25 -10.49
CA ARG A 132 -5.42 -0.23 -11.84
C ARG A 132 -5.41 1.16 -12.45
N THR A 133 -6.49 1.91 -12.27
CA THR A 133 -6.63 3.28 -12.80
C THR A 133 -5.92 4.28 -11.88
N ALA A 134 -6.01 4.13 -10.58
CA ALA A 134 -5.36 4.99 -9.60
C ALA A 134 -3.84 4.96 -9.77
N THR A 135 -3.23 3.77 -9.87
CA THR A 135 -1.79 3.60 -10.10
C THR A 135 -1.31 4.31 -11.38
N LEU A 136 -2.03 4.17 -12.49
CA LEU A 136 -1.64 4.83 -13.74
C LEU A 136 -1.69 6.37 -13.64
N ARG A 137 -2.68 6.89 -12.94
CA ARG A 137 -2.85 8.34 -12.72
C ARG A 137 -1.74 8.89 -11.82
N SER A 138 -1.44 8.22 -10.72
CA SER A 138 -0.41 8.64 -9.78
C SER A 138 0.99 8.56 -10.38
N GLN A 139 1.30 7.51 -11.15
CA GLN A 139 2.56 7.40 -11.87
C GLN A 139 2.73 8.49 -12.93
N ARG A 140 1.65 8.85 -13.63
CA ARG A 140 1.69 9.97 -14.58
C ARG A 140 2.01 11.28 -13.88
N LEU A 141 1.33 11.57 -12.78
CA LEU A 141 1.58 12.78 -11.99
C LEU A 141 3.03 12.85 -11.50
N PHE A 142 3.57 11.73 -11.01
CA PHE A 142 4.97 11.67 -10.57
C PHE A 142 5.95 11.94 -11.73
N ARG A 143 5.74 11.33 -12.90
CA ARG A 143 6.61 11.51 -14.08
C ARG A 143 6.67 12.96 -14.54
N GLU A 144 5.58 13.72 -14.42
CA GLU A 144 5.56 15.15 -14.76
C GLU A 144 6.58 15.96 -13.95
N PHE A 145 6.88 15.56 -12.71
CA PHE A 145 7.90 16.19 -11.87
C PHE A 145 9.28 15.56 -12.02
N ALA A 146 9.33 14.24 -12.10
CA ALA A 146 10.58 13.48 -12.09
C ALA A 146 11.38 13.58 -13.39
N ALA A 147 10.77 14.01 -14.49
CA ALA A 147 11.43 14.16 -15.79
C ALA A 147 12.39 15.36 -15.87
N ASP A 148 12.37 16.27 -14.89
CA ASP A 148 13.30 17.41 -14.85
C ASP A 148 14.60 17.00 -14.15
N PRO A 149 15.76 16.93 -14.87
CA PRO A 149 17.03 16.51 -14.29
C PRO A 149 17.50 17.38 -13.12
N SER A 150 17.07 18.65 -13.07
CA SER A 150 17.42 19.54 -11.94
C SER A 150 16.79 19.10 -10.62
N GLN A 151 15.75 18.29 -10.67
CA GLN A 151 15.03 17.76 -9.51
C GLN A 151 15.58 16.42 -9.01
N THR A 152 16.50 15.78 -9.71
CA THR A 152 17.02 14.43 -9.36
C THR A 152 17.43 14.30 -7.87
N PRO A 153 18.16 15.25 -7.25
CA PRO A 153 18.52 15.15 -5.82
C PRO A 153 17.28 15.15 -4.91
N LEU A 154 16.28 15.96 -5.23
CA LEU A 154 15.02 16.03 -4.47
C LEU A 154 14.22 14.74 -4.68
N VAL A 155 14.17 14.24 -5.92
CA VAL A 155 13.51 12.98 -6.26
C VAL A 155 14.11 11.83 -5.45
N ARG A 156 15.44 11.73 -5.38
CA ARG A 156 16.15 10.74 -4.58
C ARG A 156 15.70 10.79 -3.11
N GLN A 157 15.80 11.94 -2.48
CA GLN A 157 15.42 12.12 -1.07
C GLN A 157 13.98 11.72 -0.78
N VAL A 158 13.06 12.13 -1.64
CA VAL A 158 11.63 11.90 -1.46
C VAL A 158 11.27 10.42 -1.71
N LEU A 159 11.84 9.82 -2.76
CA LEU A 159 11.61 8.40 -3.06
C LEU A 159 12.17 7.49 -1.97
N SER A 160 13.40 7.71 -1.47
CA SER A 160 13.99 6.90 -0.39
C SER A 160 13.07 6.87 0.83
N ARG A 161 12.50 8.03 1.21
CA ARG A 161 11.55 8.12 2.33
C ARG A 161 10.30 7.26 2.13
N TRP A 162 9.64 7.41 0.98
CA TRP A 162 8.39 6.71 0.70
C TRP A 162 8.60 5.24 0.38
N LEU A 163 9.71 4.90 -0.26
CA LEU A 163 10.09 3.52 -0.54
C LEU A 163 10.22 2.71 0.75
N ALA A 164 10.92 3.22 1.77
CA ALA A 164 11.05 2.56 3.07
C ALA A 164 9.69 2.26 3.71
N ILE A 165 8.75 3.23 3.67
CA ILE A 165 7.39 3.06 4.21
C ILE A 165 6.60 2.00 3.42
N CYS A 166 6.69 2.03 2.10
CA CYS A 166 6.01 1.07 1.23
C CYS A 166 6.54 -0.36 1.41
N LEU A 167 7.86 -0.54 1.50
CA LEU A 167 8.47 -1.85 1.76
C LEU A 167 8.02 -2.44 3.11
N LEU A 168 8.03 -1.64 4.16
CA LEU A 168 7.51 -2.05 5.49
C LEU A 168 6.04 -2.44 5.43
N SER A 169 5.25 -1.80 4.57
CA SER A 169 3.83 -2.07 4.42
C SER A 169 3.53 -3.42 3.75
N LEU A 170 4.44 -3.92 2.92
CA LEU A 170 4.32 -5.23 2.26
C LEU A 170 4.59 -6.42 3.19
N GLY A 171 5.10 -6.14 4.40
CA GLY A 171 5.32 -7.13 5.45
C GLY A 171 6.79 -7.50 5.62
N ARG A 172 7.05 -8.36 6.61
CA ARG A 172 8.40 -8.82 6.94
C ARG A 172 8.68 -10.18 6.30
N PRO A 173 9.67 -10.28 5.39
CA PRO A 173 10.05 -11.53 4.77
C PRO A 173 10.53 -12.58 5.77
N GLY A 174 10.41 -13.85 5.39
CA GLY A 174 11.00 -14.99 6.10
C GLY A 174 10.41 -15.31 7.47
N THR A 175 9.36 -14.60 7.89
CA THR A 175 8.69 -14.90 9.17
C THR A 175 7.90 -16.21 9.09
N ALA A 176 7.76 -16.89 10.23
CA ALA A 176 6.91 -18.10 10.32
C ALA A 176 5.46 -17.80 9.88
N GLY A 177 4.93 -16.62 10.24
CA GLY A 177 3.59 -16.20 9.84
C GLY A 177 3.45 -15.96 8.34
N ASP A 178 4.48 -15.48 7.66
CA ASP A 178 4.50 -15.31 6.21
C ASP A 178 4.40 -16.65 5.49
N ARG A 179 5.26 -17.62 5.86
CA ARG A 179 5.21 -18.99 5.31
C ARG A 179 3.88 -19.66 5.60
N ARG A 180 3.39 -19.53 6.82
CA ARG A 180 2.13 -20.17 7.22
C ARG A 180 0.91 -19.60 6.50
N ALA A 181 0.88 -18.30 6.23
CA ALA A 181 -0.18 -17.67 5.43
C ALA A 181 -0.21 -18.22 3.99
N MET A 182 0.95 -18.53 3.41
CA MET A 182 1.05 -19.22 2.11
C MET A 182 0.50 -20.65 2.18
N GLU A 183 0.95 -21.43 3.15
CA GLU A 183 0.52 -22.85 3.33
C GLU A 183 -1.01 -22.96 3.50
N LEU A 184 -1.60 -22.04 4.25
CA LEU A 184 -3.05 -21.97 4.45
C LEU A 184 -3.80 -21.38 3.24
N GLY A 185 -3.08 -20.85 2.27
CA GLY A 185 -3.66 -20.25 1.07
C GLY A 185 -4.35 -18.92 1.33
N LEU A 186 -3.97 -18.20 2.41
CA LEU A 186 -4.47 -16.86 2.68
C LEU A 186 -3.86 -15.83 1.73
N ARG A 187 -2.71 -16.15 1.13
CA ARG A 187 -2.03 -15.34 0.11
C ARG A 187 -1.35 -16.24 -0.91
N SER A 188 -1.14 -15.72 -2.12
CA SER A 188 -0.55 -16.47 -3.25
C SER A 188 0.97 -16.30 -3.39
N ARG A 189 1.59 -15.39 -2.60
CA ARG A 189 3.03 -15.12 -2.63
C ARG A 189 3.55 -14.69 -1.26
N THR A 190 4.86 -14.87 -1.03
CA THR A 190 5.52 -14.43 0.20
C THR A 190 5.67 -12.91 0.27
N CYS A 191 6.02 -12.38 1.46
CA CYS A 191 6.40 -10.97 1.57
C CYS A 191 7.64 -10.64 0.71
N ALA A 192 8.63 -11.57 0.64
CA ALA A 192 9.82 -11.40 -0.20
C ALA A 192 9.45 -11.29 -1.68
N ASP A 193 8.58 -12.17 -2.19
CA ASP A 193 8.13 -12.12 -3.59
C ASP A 193 7.32 -10.85 -3.87
N SER A 194 6.50 -10.41 -2.92
CA SER A 194 5.74 -9.15 -3.05
C SER A 194 6.67 -7.94 -3.12
N ILE A 195 7.71 -7.90 -2.29
CA ILE A 195 8.71 -6.83 -2.31
C ILE A 195 9.49 -6.86 -3.63
N ARG A 196 9.94 -8.04 -4.09
CA ARG A 196 10.64 -8.16 -5.37
C ARG A 196 9.79 -7.65 -6.53
N LEU A 197 8.54 -8.10 -6.61
CA LEU A 197 7.60 -7.66 -7.64
C LEU A 197 7.32 -6.15 -7.57
N TYR A 198 7.23 -5.60 -6.37
CA TYR A 198 7.05 -4.16 -6.17
C TYR A 198 8.25 -3.37 -6.72
N LEU A 199 9.47 -3.78 -6.40
CA LEU A 199 10.71 -3.14 -6.87
C LEU A 199 10.85 -3.25 -8.38
N GLU A 200 10.61 -4.42 -8.98
CA GLU A 200 10.62 -4.62 -10.44
C GLU A 200 9.63 -3.68 -11.14
N ARG A 201 8.45 -3.47 -10.59
CA ARG A 201 7.44 -2.58 -11.17
C ARG A 201 7.70 -1.09 -10.90
N LEU A 202 8.47 -0.77 -9.88
CA LEU A 202 8.85 0.58 -9.52
C LEU A 202 10.04 1.08 -10.35
N GLU A 203 10.93 0.18 -10.77
CA GLU A 203 12.16 0.49 -11.50
C GLU A 203 11.95 1.43 -12.70
N PRO A 204 10.98 1.20 -13.63
CA PRO A 204 10.75 2.11 -14.76
C PRO A 204 10.30 3.51 -14.35
N LEU A 205 9.78 3.67 -13.13
CA LEU A 205 9.39 4.97 -12.58
C LEU A 205 10.61 5.72 -12.01
N ILE A 206 11.56 4.98 -11.45
CA ILE A 206 12.83 5.51 -10.92
C ILE A 206 13.74 5.96 -12.07
N GLU A 207 13.85 5.15 -13.12
CA GLU A 207 14.67 5.44 -14.30
C GLU A 207 14.29 6.77 -14.99
N VAL A 208 13.00 7.15 -15.00
CA VAL A 208 12.54 8.45 -15.54
C VAL A 208 13.20 9.63 -14.81
N SER A 209 13.58 9.47 -13.57
CA SER A 209 14.27 10.51 -12.78
C SER A 209 15.79 10.49 -12.93
N GLY A 210 16.33 9.61 -13.78
CA GLY A 210 17.78 9.45 -13.97
C GLY A 210 18.47 8.80 -12.74
N LEU A 211 17.72 8.07 -11.91
CA LEU A 211 18.22 7.33 -10.76
C LEU A 211 18.23 5.83 -11.04
N GLU A 212 19.09 5.11 -10.34
CA GLU A 212 19.10 3.65 -10.27
C GLU A 212 18.50 3.19 -8.94
N MET A 213 17.90 2.00 -8.92
CA MET A 213 17.30 1.42 -7.69
C MET A 213 18.36 1.30 -6.56
N ALA A 214 19.59 0.95 -6.90
CA ALA A 214 20.69 0.84 -5.95
C ALA A 214 20.92 2.14 -5.17
N GLU A 215 20.79 3.30 -5.82
CA GLU A 215 21.00 4.60 -5.19
C GLU A 215 19.94 4.93 -4.11
N LEU A 216 18.75 4.32 -4.19
CA LEU A 216 17.66 4.50 -3.23
C LEU A 216 17.78 3.53 -2.06
N THR A 217 18.47 2.42 -2.24
CA THR A 217 18.59 1.34 -1.25
C THR A 217 19.87 1.44 -0.42
N ASP A 218 20.89 2.14 -0.91
CA ASP A 218 22.14 2.41 -0.18
C ASP A 218 21.94 3.26 1.09
N ASP A 219 20.83 3.98 1.20
CA ASP A 219 20.48 4.81 2.37
C ASP A 219 19.98 3.99 3.59
N GLY A 220 20.32 2.70 3.68
CA GLY A 220 20.00 1.83 4.83
C GLY A 220 18.68 1.10 4.73
N ILE A 221 18.10 1.01 3.54
CA ILE A 221 16.95 0.15 3.29
C ILE A 221 17.44 -1.28 3.11
N GLU A 222 17.28 -2.12 4.13
CA GLU A 222 17.53 -3.56 4.00
C GLU A 222 16.52 -4.19 3.05
N LEU A 223 16.97 -4.52 1.85
CA LEU A 223 16.18 -5.35 0.93
C LEU A 223 16.24 -6.82 1.38
N PRO A 224 15.14 -7.56 1.29
CA PRO A 224 15.17 -8.99 1.54
C PRO A 224 16.00 -9.68 0.48
N ALA A 225 16.90 -10.56 0.93
CA ALA A 225 17.72 -11.40 0.09
C ALA A 225 16.88 -12.35 -0.78
#